data_09fd108067ae8fecde77c1d88a1b454c
#
_entry.id   09fd108067ae8fecde77c1d88a1b454c
#
_cell.length_a   1.000
_cell.length_b   1.000
_cell.length_c   1.000
_cell.angle_alpha   90.00
_cell.angle_beta   90.00
_cell.angle_gamma   90.00
#
_symmetry.space_group_name_H-M   'P 1'
#
loop_
_entity.id
_entity.type
_entity.pdbx_description
1 polymer ?
#
loop_
_entity_poly.entity_id
_entity_poly.type
_entity_poly.pdbx_seq_one_letter_code
_entity_poly.pdbx_strand_id
1 'polypeptide(L)'
;MKVLNIQTADEEIFKVDMDVARQSITIRTMLDNLGIEEGSDSEDTIPILKDDVTGAIFEKCLVWMEKNRGKPDYADDDVDGLKLLDWEKDFVDMPVPEMLAILIVGDFLEIKGLINLMCKAVALQIEGNSVEKIREIFEIEDPKWTPEELSSLKEENAWAYEQAKK
;
A
#
# COMPACT_ATOMS: atom_id res chain seq x y z
N MET A 1 0.62 -0.87 -28.45
CA MET A 1 0.85 -0.34 -27.10
C MET A 1 2.28 -0.68 -26.76
N LYS A 2 3.04 0.25 -26.18
CA LYS A 2 4.44 0.02 -25.81
C LYS A 2 4.49 -0.74 -24.50
N VAL A 3 5.31 -1.78 -24.45
CA VAL A 3 5.59 -2.57 -23.25
C VAL A 3 6.92 -2.12 -22.68
N LEU A 4 6.97 -1.90 -21.37
CA LEU A 4 8.16 -1.56 -20.63
C LEU A 4 8.67 -2.78 -19.86
N ASN A 5 9.98 -2.92 -19.74
CA ASN A 5 10.58 -3.86 -18.81
C ASN A 5 10.86 -3.12 -17.50
N ILE A 6 10.27 -3.57 -16.40
CA ILE A 6 10.48 -3.03 -15.06
C ILE A 6 11.16 -4.11 -14.24
N GLN A 7 12.31 -3.78 -13.65
CA GLN A 7 13.06 -4.71 -12.81
C GLN A 7 12.91 -4.33 -11.34
N THR A 8 12.51 -5.28 -10.51
CA THR A 8 12.38 -5.12 -9.06
C THR A 8 13.71 -5.33 -8.34
N ALA A 9 13.77 -5.04 -7.03
CA ALA A 9 14.99 -5.12 -6.23
C ALA A 9 15.56 -6.56 -6.14
N ASP A 10 14.72 -7.57 -6.24
CA ASP A 10 15.06 -8.99 -6.30
C ASP A 10 15.34 -9.50 -7.73
N GLU A 11 15.63 -8.56 -8.66
CA GLU A 11 16.02 -8.80 -10.05
C GLU A 11 14.92 -9.44 -10.93
N GLU A 12 13.68 -9.54 -10.49
CA GLU A 12 12.58 -9.99 -11.33
C GLU A 12 12.22 -8.93 -12.37
N ILE A 13 11.89 -9.37 -13.60
CA ILE A 13 11.55 -8.47 -14.71
C ILE A 13 10.09 -8.64 -15.09
N PHE A 14 9.35 -7.55 -15.03
CA PHE A 14 7.95 -7.47 -15.41
C PHE A 14 7.78 -6.72 -16.72
N LYS A 15 6.98 -7.28 -17.63
CA LYS A 15 6.55 -6.62 -18.85
C LYS A 15 5.24 -5.90 -18.58
N VAL A 16 5.27 -4.59 -18.58
CA VAL A 16 4.13 -3.74 -18.20
C VAL A 16 3.79 -2.80 -19.35
N ASP A 17 2.50 -2.72 -19.68
CA ASP A 17 2.05 -1.73 -20.64
C ASP A 17 2.28 -0.31 -20.14
N MET A 18 2.75 0.58 -21.00
CA MET A 18 3.12 1.95 -20.62
C MET A 18 1.97 2.73 -19.97
N ASP A 19 0.75 2.57 -20.43
CA ASP A 19 -0.44 3.23 -19.89
C ASP A 19 -0.75 2.73 -18.45
N VAL A 20 -0.48 1.46 -18.17
CA VAL A 20 -0.57 0.89 -16.81
C VAL A 20 0.54 1.44 -15.93
N ALA A 21 1.80 1.38 -16.40
CA ALA A 21 2.96 1.85 -15.65
C ALA A 21 2.85 3.35 -15.28
N ARG A 22 2.27 4.17 -16.14
CA ARG A 22 2.07 5.62 -15.92
C ARG A 22 1.04 5.97 -14.83
N GLN A 23 0.30 5.01 -14.29
CA GLN A 23 -0.52 5.23 -13.09
C GLN A 23 0.35 5.47 -11.85
N SER A 24 1.59 4.98 -11.85
CA SER A 24 2.60 5.36 -10.86
C SER A 24 3.24 6.71 -11.24
N ILE A 25 3.13 7.68 -10.35
CA ILE A 25 3.78 9.00 -10.54
C ILE A 25 5.30 8.82 -10.57
N THR A 26 5.84 7.97 -9.72
CA THR A 26 7.28 7.67 -9.65
C THR A 26 7.78 7.08 -10.97
N ILE A 27 7.12 6.05 -11.52
CA ILE A 27 7.52 5.46 -12.80
C ILE A 27 7.34 6.48 -13.95
N ARG A 28 6.25 7.24 -13.96
CA ARG A 28 6.02 8.30 -14.94
C ARG A 28 7.17 9.32 -14.94
N THR A 29 7.59 9.77 -13.77
CA THR A 29 8.70 10.70 -13.61
C THR A 29 10.02 10.09 -14.10
N MET A 30 10.27 8.81 -13.84
CA MET A 30 11.44 8.09 -14.36
C MET A 30 11.43 8.05 -15.90
N LEU A 31 10.29 7.71 -16.50
CA LEU A 31 10.12 7.68 -17.96
C LEU A 31 10.38 9.05 -18.59
N ASP A 32 9.80 10.11 -18.02
CA ASP A 32 9.96 11.48 -18.50
C ASP A 32 11.43 11.94 -18.40
N ASN A 33 12.12 11.61 -17.31
CA ASN A 33 13.55 11.92 -17.12
C ASN A 33 14.46 11.16 -18.09
N LEU A 34 14.08 9.93 -18.47
CA LEU A 34 14.82 9.12 -19.46
C LEU A 34 14.47 9.46 -20.91
N GLY A 35 13.50 10.34 -21.15
CA GLY A 35 13.01 10.68 -22.48
C GLY A 35 12.31 9.51 -23.19
N ILE A 36 11.73 8.57 -22.43
CA ILE A 36 11.03 7.40 -22.96
C ILE A 36 9.57 7.76 -23.25
N GLU A 37 9.27 8.03 -24.53
CA GLU A 37 7.94 8.35 -25.00
C GLU A 37 7.23 7.12 -25.60
N GLU A 38 5.91 7.22 -25.82
CA GLU A 38 5.07 6.13 -26.36
C GLU A 38 5.51 5.60 -27.73
N GLY A 39 6.34 6.32 -28.46
CA GLY A 39 6.85 5.96 -29.80
C GLY A 39 8.32 5.52 -29.81
N SER A 40 9.02 5.54 -28.69
CA SER A 40 10.47 5.20 -28.67
C SER A 40 10.67 3.67 -28.72
N ASP A 41 11.61 3.19 -29.52
CA ASP A 41 11.96 1.77 -29.68
C ASP A 41 12.94 1.27 -28.60
N SER A 42 13.05 1.93 -27.43
CA SER A 42 13.96 1.47 -26.39
C SER A 42 13.42 0.21 -25.71
N GLU A 43 14.23 -0.85 -25.72
CA GLU A 43 14.03 -2.06 -24.93
C GLU A 43 14.62 -1.92 -23.51
N ASP A 44 14.86 -0.68 -23.06
CA ASP A 44 15.53 -0.41 -21.80
C ASP A 44 14.71 -0.94 -20.61
N THR A 45 15.41 -1.57 -19.68
CA THR A 45 14.84 -2.03 -18.42
C THR A 45 14.93 -0.88 -17.40
N ILE A 46 13.81 -0.56 -16.76
CA ILE A 46 13.71 0.45 -15.71
C ILE A 46 13.92 -0.24 -14.37
N PRO A 47 15.06 -0.05 -13.69
CA PRO A 47 15.29 -0.66 -12.40
C PRO A 47 14.60 0.15 -11.28
N ILE A 48 13.88 -0.54 -10.42
CA ILE A 48 13.35 0.00 -9.16
C ILE A 48 14.25 -0.49 -8.03
N LEU A 49 15.18 0.36 -7.60
CA LEU A 49 16.23 0.01 -6.64
C LEU A 49 15.81 0.28 -5.18
N LYS A 50 14.61 -0.11 -4.79
CA LYS A 50 14.13 -0.01 -3.41
C LYS A 50 13.86 -1.42 -2.87
N ASP A 51 14.56 -1.80 -1.81
CA ASP A 51 14.57 -3.16 -1.25
C ASP A 51 13.17 -3.73 -0.96
N ASP A 52 12.23 -2.87 -0.56
CA ASP A 52 10.85 -3.29 -0.28
C ASP A 52 10.07 -3.68 -1.56
N VAL A 53 10.54 -3.26 -2.76
CA VAL A 53 9.88 -3.54 -4.04
C VAL A 53 10.35 -4.88 -4.58
N THR A 54 9.86 -5.94 -3.96
CA THR A 54 10.07 -7.32 -4.46
C THR A 54 9.08 -7.65 -5.57
N GLY A 55 9.41 -8.64 -6.41
CA GLY A 55 8.54 -9.10 -7.49
C GLY A 55 7.15 -9.49 -7.00
N ALA A 56 7.07 -10.23 -5.88
CA ALA A 56 5.80 -10.67 -5.30
C ALA A 56 4.87 -9.50 -4.90
N ILE A 57 5.41 -8.43 -4.31
CA ILE A 57 4.61 -7.25 -3.92
C ILE A 57 4.31 -6.38 -5.13
N PHE A 58 5.28 -6.22 -6.04
CA PHE A 58 5.08 -5.45 -7.27
C PHE A 58 4.00 -6.08 -8.17
N GLU A 59 3.95 -7.42 -8.28
CA GLU A 59 2.90 -8.13 -9.01
C GLU A 59 1.50 -7.75 -8.49
N LYS A 60 1.32 -7.66 -7.17
CA LYS A 60 0.04 -7.23 -6.58
C LYS A 60 -0.30 -5.78 -6.91
N CYS A 61 0.70 -4.91 -6.88
CA CYS A 61 0.50 -3.53 -7.35
C CYS A 61 0.06 -3.49 -8.82
N LEU A 62 0.67 -4.32 -9.68
CA LEU A 62 0.30 -4.43 -11.10
C LEU A 62 -1.14 -4.95 -11.28
N VAL A 63 -1.56 -5.95 -10.51
CA VAL A 63 -2.95 -6.44 -10.55
C VAL A 63 -3.94 -5.31 -10.27
N TRP A 64 -3.65 -4.47 -9.28
CA TRP A 64 -4.47 -3.31 -8.97
C TRP A 64 -4.46 -2.28 -10.12
N MET A 65 -3.27 -1.96 -10.65
CA MET A 65 -3.11 -1.00 -11.74
C MET A 65 -3.84 -1.46 -13.01
N GLU A 66 -3.78 -2.74 -13.35
CA GLU A 66 -4.51 -3.31 -14.49
C GLU A 66 -6.03 -3.20 -14.31
N LYS A 67 -6.56 -3.47 -13.13
CA LYS A 67 -7.98 -3.32 -12.80
C LYS A 67 -8.48 -1.87 -12.88
N ASN A 68 -7.58 -0.92 -12.71
CA ASN A 68 -7.87 0.51 -12.77
C ASN A 68 -7.39 1.17 -14.07
N ARG A 69 -6.99 0.40 -15.07
CA ARG A 69 -6.59 0.88 -16.39
C ARG A 69 -7.65 1.80 -17.01
N GLY A 70 -7.23 2.98 -17.43
CA GLY A 70 -8.11 3.96 -18.08
C GLY A 70 -9.09 4.69 -17.17
N LYS A 71 -9.05 4.44 -15.87
CA LYS A 71 -9.78 5.27 -14.90
C LYS A 71 -9.02 6.59 -14.69
N PRO A 72 -9.74 7.69 -14.37
CA PRO A 72 -9.10 8.95 -14.02
C PRO A 72 -8.22 8.76 -12.78
N ASP A 73 -7.19 9.61 -12.65
CA ASP A 73 -6.38 9.68 -11.43
C ASP A 73 -7.30 9.82 -10.21
N TYR A 74 -6.97 9.11 -9.14
CA TYR A 74 -7.76 9.10 -7.92
C TYR A 74 -7.87 10.50 -7.35
N ALA A 75 -9.09 11.04 -7.25
CA ALA A 75 -9.33 12.32 -6.61
C ALA A 75 -9.25 12.15 -5.07
N ASP A 76 -8.58 13.07 -4.39
CA ASP A 76 -8.43 13.03 -2.93
C ASP A 76 -9.80 13.11 -2.18
N ASP A 77 -10.86 13.55 -2.89
CA ASP A 77 -12.21 13.74 -2.36
C ASP A 77 -13.09 12.48 -2.42
N ASP A 78 -12.60 11.37 -3.01
CA ASP A 78 -13.37 10.13 -3.18
C ASP A 78 -13.37 9.27 -1.90
N VAL A 79 -13.56 9.93 -0.75
CA VAL A 79 -13.68 9.26 0.55
C VAL A 79 -15.15 8.88 0.78
N ASP A 80 -15.69 7.99 -0.06
CA ASP A 80 -17.02 7.42 0.16
C ASP A 80 -17.01 6.37 1.28
N GLY A 81 -16.50 6.77 2.45
CA GLY A 81 -16.44 5.94 3.64
C GLY A 81 -15.53 4.70 3.47
N LEU A 82 -15.76 3.69 4.33
CA LEU A 82 -15.01 2.42 4.34
C LEU A 82 -15.61 1.36 3.38
N LYS A 83 -16.39 1.78 2.38
CA LYS A 83 -16.98 0.82 1.43
C LYS A 83 -15.94 0.36 0.41
N LEU A 84 -15.88 -0.94 0.21
CA LEU A 84 -15.07 -1.61 -0.81
C LEU A 84 -15.98 -2.15 -1.91
N LEU A 85 -15.52 -2.09 -3.15
CA LEU A 85 -16.13 -2.79 -4.28
C LEU A 85 -15.93 -4.32 -4.11
N ASP A 86 -16.74 -5.13 -4.78
CA ASP A 86 -16.66 -6.59 -4.60
C ASP A 86 -15.28 -7.15 -4.98
N TRP A 87 -14.72 -6.70 -6.10
CA TRP A 87 -13.36 -7.11 -6.50
C TRP A 87 -12.26 -6.58 -5.56
N GLU A 88 -12.49 -5.44 -4.89
CA GLU A 88 -11.55 -4.91 -3.90
C GLU A 88 -11.57 -5.74 -2.62
N LYS A 89 -12.73 -6.25 -2.21
CA LYS A 89 -12.84 -7.20 -1.08
C LYS A 89 -12.02 -8.46 -1.33
N ASP A 90 -12.11 -9.01 -2.55
CA ASP A 90 -11.32 -10.18 -2.94
C ASP A 90 -9.81 -9.85 -2.99
N PHE A 91 -9.47 -8.64 -3.45
CA PHE A 91 -8.08 -8.19 -3.55
C PHE A 91 -7.43 -7.96 -2.19
N VAL A 92 -8.17 -7.46 -1.20
CA VAL A 92 -7.67 -7.20 0.16
C VAL A 92 -7.87 -8.39 1.12
N ASP A 93 -8.30 -9.55 0.63
CA ASP A 93 -8.42 -10.77 1.44
C ASP A 93 -7.02 -11.38 1.67
N MET A 94 -6.23 -10.72 2.49
CA MET A 94 -4.86 -11.09 2.83
C MET A 94 -4.52 -10.63 4.26
N PRO A 95 -3.45 -11.18 4.87
CA PRO A 95 -2.99 -10.74 6.20
C PRO A 95 -2.56 -9.27 6.22
N VAL A 96 -2.77 -8.58 7.35
CA VAL A 96 -2.40 -7.16 7.51
C VAL A 96 -0.93 -6.87 7.21
N PRO A 97 0.06 -7.69 7.62
CA PRO A 97 1.46 -7.46 7.24
C PRO A 97 1.69 -7.36 5.73
N GLU A 98 0.95 -8.15 4.93
CA GLU A 98 1.02 -8.11 3.48
C GLU A 98 0.36 -6.85 2.91
N MET A 99 -0.78 -6.41 3.47
CA MET A 99 -1.41 -5.12 3.13
C MET A 99 -0.46 -3.96 3.37
N LEU A 100 0.27 -3.99 4.51
CA LEU A 100 1.25 -2.96 4.85
C LEU A 100 2.45 -2.96 3.89
N ALA A 101 2.92 -4.13 3.45
CA ALA A 101 3.97 -4.22 2.44
C ALA A 101 3.53 -3.59 1.10
N ILE A 102 2.30 -3.88 0.66
CA ILE A 102 1.72 -3.27 -0.55
C ILE A 102 1.56 -1.75 -0.37
N LEU A 103 1.16 -1.30 0.82
CA LEU A 103 1.00 0.12 1.14
C LEU A 103 2.35 0.86 1.04
N ILE A 104 3.43 0.29 1.61
CA ILE A 104 4.78 0.86 1.55
C ILE A 104 5.26 0.98 0.09
N VAL A 105 5.04 -0.06 -0.72
CA VAL A 105 5.41 -0.04 -2.13
C VAL A 105 4.52 0.91 -2.93
N GLY A 106 3.22 0.94 -2.64
CA GLY A 106 2.26 1.87 -3.24
C GLY A 106 2.60 3.33 -2.96
N ASP A 107 3.06 3.63 -1.74
CA ASP A 107 3.52 4.97 -1.35
C ASP A 107 4.80 5.36 -2.10
N PHE A 108 5.79 4.47 -2.16
CA PHE A 108 7.01 4.71 -2.94
C PHE A 108 6.74 4.92 -4.43
N LEU A 109 5.82 4.14 -5.00
CA LEU A 109 5.40 4.26 -6.40
C LEU A 109 4.42 5.41 -6.63
N GLU A 110 3.97 6.07 -5.59
CA GLU A 110 2.97 7.15 -5.61
C GLU A 110 1.68 6.75 -6.35
N ILE A 111 1.15 5.56 -6.01
CA ILE A 111 -0.12 5.06 -6.55
C ILE A 111 -1.25 5.39 -5.55
N LYS A 112 -1.77 6.61 -5.60
CA LYS A 112 -2.72 7.16 -4.60
C LYS A 112 -3.93 6.26 -4.36
N GLY A 113 -4.56 5.73 -5.41
CA GLY A 113 -5.74 4.88 -5.27
C GLY A 113 -5.46 3.56 -4.57
N LEU A 114 -4.27 2.97 -4.79
CA LEU A 114 -3.83 1.76 -4.09
C LEU A 114 -3.57 2.05 -2.61
N ILE A 115 -2.91 3.16 -2.28
CA ILE A 115 -2.68 3.61 -0.91
C ILE A 115 -4.01 3.74 -0.17
N ASN A 116 -4.98 4.44 -0.77
CA ASN A 116 -6.30 4.64 -0.18
C ASN A 116 -7.05 3.32 0.03
N LEU A 117 -6.98 2.39 -0.92
CA LEU A 117 -7.57 1.06 -0.78
C LEU A 117 -6.96 0.29 0.40
N MET A 118 -5.62 0.27 0.49
CA MET A 118 -4.92 -0.42 1.58
C MET A 118 -5.23 0.21 2.94
N CYS A 119 -5.26 1.55 3.03
CA CYS A 119 -5.65 2.25 4.25
C CYS A 119 -7.09 1.90 4.68
N LYS A 120 -8.05 1.88 3.75
CA LYS A 120 -9.43 1.47 4.03
C LYS A 120 -9.48 0.01 4.52
N ALA A 121 -8.76 -0.89 3.87
CA ALA A 121 -8.72 -2.31 4.24
C ALA A 121 -8.17 -2.51 5.66
N VAL A 122 -7.05 -1.86 5.98
CA VAL A 122 -6.47 -1.91 7.33
C VAL A 122 -7.42 -1.31 8.37
N ALA A 123 -8.08 -0.19 8.07
CA ALA A 123 -9.06 0.42 8.97
C ALA A 123 -10.23 -0.53 9.29
N LEU A 124 -10.74 -1.26 8.28
CA LEU A 124 -11.78 -2.27 8.46
C LEU A 124 -11.32 -3.45 9.35
N GLN A 125 -10.04 -3.79 9.33
CA GLN A 125 -9.48 -4.83 10.20
C GLN A 125 -9.36 -4.37 11.67
N ILE A 126 -9.28 -3.07 11.91
CA ILE A 126 -9.16 -2.49 13.25
C ILE A 126 -10.55 -2.21 13.85
N GLU A 127 -11.51 -1.83 13.02
CA GLU A 127 -12.82 -1.38 13.46
C GLU A 127 -13.53 -2.44 14.33
N GLY A 128 -13.95 -2.04 15.53
CA GLY A 128 -14.68 -2.89 16.46
C GLY A 128 -13.86 -3.97 17.17
N ASN A 129 -12.57 -4.06 16.94
CA ASN A 129 -11.70 -5.04 17.60
C ASN A 129 -11.11 -4.51 18.93
N SER A 130 -10.86 -5.44 19.88
CA SER A 130 -10.17 -5.12 21.12
C SER A 130 -8.68 -4.84 20.89
N VAL A 131 -8.02 -4.22 21.88
CA VAL A 131 -6.56 -3.95 21.82
C VAL A 131 -5.76 -5.24 21.65
N GLU A 132 -6.15 -6.31 22.32
CA GLU A 132 -5.52 -7.62 22.23
C GLU A 132 -5.65 -8.19 20.82
N LYS A 133 -6.84 -8.07 20.22
CA LYS A 133 -7.08 -8.53 18.85
C LYS A 133 -6.32 -7.71 17.82
N ILE A 134 -6.21 -6.39 18.01
CA ILE A 134 -5.40 -5.51 17.15
C ILE A 134 -3.93 -5.90 17.21
N ARG A 135 -3.39 -6.17 18.42
CA ARG A 135 -2.01 -6.65 18.57
C ARG A 135 -1.77 -7.97 17.84
N GLU A 136 -2.71 -8.90 17.94
CA GLU A 136 -2.65 -10.18 17.23
C GLU A 136 -2.63 -9.96 15.70
N ILE A 137 -3.53 -9.11 15.18
CA ILE A 137 -3.65 -8.80 13.75
C ILE A 137 -2.35 -8.19 13.18
N PHE A 138 -1.71 -7.32 13.95
CA PHE A 138 -0.46 -6.65 13.56
C PHE A 138 0.81 -7.39 14.02
N GLU A 139 0.68 -8.58 14.61
CA GLU A 139 1.79 -9.38 15.12
C GLU A 139 2.68 -8.61 16.12
N ILE A 140 2.06 -7.71 16.93
CA ILE A 140 2.76 -6.90 17.92
C ILE A 140 2.93 -7.73 19.20
N GLU A 141 4.17 -8.00 19.59
CA GLU A 141 4.46 -8.67 20.85
C GLU A 141 3.90 -7.88 22.04
N ASP A 142 3.32 -8.61 23.01
CA ASP A 142 2.83 -7.98 24.22
C ASP A 142 4.04 -7.49 25.05
N PRO A 143 4.20 -6.19 25.28
CA PRO A 143 5.25 -5.69 26.12
C PRO A 143 5.03 -6.22 27.54
N LYS A 144 6.01 -6.93 28.07
CA LYS A 144 5.98 -7.48 29.43
C LYS A 144 6.23 -6.38 30.45
N TRP A 145 5.24 -5.46 30.57
CA TRP A 145 5.30 -4.40 31.56
C TRP A 145 5.25 -4.94 32.98
N THR A 146 6.07 -4.42 33.88
CA THR A 146 5.92 -4.65 35.32
C THR A 146 4.65 -3.95 35.84
N PRO A 147 4.09 -4.36 36.96
CA PRO A 147 2.93 -3.69 37.56
C PRO A 147 3.19 -2.20 37.85
N GLU A 148 4.40 -1.83 38.18
CA GLU A 148 4.84 -0.45 38.46
C GLU A 148 4.84 0.37 37.17
N GLU A 149 5.38 -0.16 36.07
CA GLU A 149 5.38 0.49 34.76
C GLU A 149 3.96 0.68 34.22
N LEU A 150 3.09 -0.34 34.39
CA LEU A 150 1.67 -0.23 34.04
C LEU A 150 0.94 0.84 34.83
N SER A 151 1.24 1.00 36.13
CA SER A 151 0.66 2.03 36.95
C SER A 151 1.07 3.44 36.49
N SER A 152 2.36 3.62 36.23
CA SER A 152 2.91 4.89 35.73
C SER A 152 2.31 5.26 34.39
N LEU A 153 2.23 4.32 33.45
CA LEU A 153 1.59 4.53 32.13
C LEU A 153 0.11 4.92 32.24
N LYS A 154 -0.64 4.30 33.16
CA LYS A 154 -2.04 4.65 33.38
C LYS A 154 -2.21 6.05 33.99
N GLU A 155 -1.34 6.45 34.89
CA GLU A 155 -1.34 7.79 35.47
C GLU A 155 -1.01 8.86 34.41
N GLU A 156 0.04 8.65 33.62
CA GLU A 156 0.45 9.55 32.55
C GLU A 156 -0.62 9.72 31.46
N ASN A 157 -1.39 8.67 31.20
CA ASN A 157 -2.42 8.63 30.16
C ASN A 157 -3.86 8.67 30.73
N ALA A 158 -4.06 9.11 31.98
CA ALA A 158 -5.37 9.15 32.63
C ALA A 158 -6.43 9.91 31.80
N TRP A 159 -6.02 10.95 31.13
CA TRP A 159 -6.88 11.75 30.24
C TRP A 159 -7.51 10.92 29.10
N ALA A 160 -6.79 9.95 28.53
CA ALA A 160 -7.30 9.09 27.46
C ALA A 160 -8.34 8.10 28.00
N TYR A 161 -8.12 7.55 29.19
CA TYR A 161 -9.07 6.63 29.81
C TYR A 161 -10.39 7.31 30.27
N GLU A 162 -10.35 8.59 30.59
CA GLU A 162 -11.55 9.37 30.93
C GLU A 162 -12.42 9.66 29.69
N GLN A 163 -11.82 9.86 28.54
CA GLN A 163 -12.54 10.09 27.29
C GLN A 163 -13.20 8.80 26.75
N ALA A 164 -12.59 7.64 26.94
CA ALA A 164 -13.11 6.35 26.49
C ALA A 164 -14.36 5.89 27.27
N LYS A 165 -14.73 6.53 28.38
CA LYS A 165 -15.93 6.23 29.20
C LYS A 165 -17.17 7.05 28.81
N LYS A 166 -17.07 7.94 27.83
CA LYS A 166 -18.18 8.73 27.29
C LYS A 166 -18.69 8.13 25.98
#